data_e49c271cbfe0a4f0537a6c07a144991e
#
_entry.id   e49c271cbfe0a4f0537a6c07a144991e
#
_cell.length_a   1.000
_cell.length_b   1.000
_cell.length_c   1.000
_cell.angle_alpha   90.00
_cell.angle_beta   90.00
_cell.angle_gamma   90.00
#
_symmetry.space_group_name_H-M   'P 1'
#
loop_
_entity.id
_entity.type
_entity.pdbx_description
1 polymer ?
#
loop_
_entity_poly.entity_id
_entity_poly.type
_entity_poly.pdbx_seq_one_letter_code
_entity_poly.pdbx_strand_id
1 'polypeptide(L)'
;LHYMSLDPLWRPFNHDNLTFSFFYAFSERFILPISHDEVAHGKGSLISKMPGDYDSKFAGVRAFITYMYAHPGKKLVFMGCEIGQFDEWDSDSGIQWDLLKFEKHNALYTFFKTINKFYIEHKPLYELDNTPKGFEWIHRNDYTQSVIAFRRTDSDGNEIIAVCNFQPTVHENYMIGVPRFGEYEEIFNSDLTEFGGTGVSNTGTLTTVPMKIHGYKQGLSAS
;
A
#
# COMPACT_ATOMS: atom_id res chain seq x y z
N LEU A 1 2.44 10.78 -2.41
CA LEU A 1 1.22 11.52 -1.98
C LEU A 1 0.48 12.16 -3.16
N HIS A 2 1.14 12.90 -4.07
CA HIS A 2 0.47 13.55 -5.21
C HIS A 2 -0.47 12.61 -5.97
N TYR A 3 -0.02 11.41 -6.35
CA TYR A 3 -0.87 10.43 -7.03
C TYR A 3 -2.14 10.08 -6.23
N MET A 4 -2.01 9.91 -4.91
CA MET A 4 -3.14 9.55 -4.05
C MET A 4 -4.14 10.69 -3.84
N SER A 5 -3.70 11.94 -3.96
CA SER A 5 -4.59 13.11 -3.86
C SER A 5 -5.41 13.36 -5.14
N LEU A 6 -5.07 12.68 -6.23
CA LEU A 6 -5.84 12.77 -7.46
C LEU A 6 -7.17 12.03 -7.33
N ASP A 7 -8.23 12.61 -7.90
CA ASP A 7 -9.47 11.88 -8.14
C ASP A 7 -9.17 10.60 -8.91
N PRO A 8 -9.79 9.45 -8.58
CA PRO A 8 -9.55 8.18 -9.25
C PRO A 8 -9.65 8.23 -10.78
N LEU A 9 -10.50 9.11 -11.34
CA LEU A 9 -10.61 9.32 -12.79
C LEU A 9 -9.32 9.81 -13.45
N TRP A 10 -8.47 10.52 -12.71
CA TRP A 10 -7.21 11.07 -13.23
C TRP A 10 -5.99 10.19 -12.98
N ARG A 11 -6.14 9.15 -12.15
CA ARG A 11 -5.04 8.23 -11.80
C ARG A 11 -4.44 7.47 -13.00
N PRO A 12 -5.25 7.01 -13.98
CA PRO A 12 -4.71 6.38 -15.19
C PRO A 12 -3.69 7.24 -15.94
N PHE A 13 -3.92 8.55 -15.99
CA PHE A 13 -3.05 9.51 -16.70
C PHE A 13 -1.80 9.90 -15.91
N ASN A 14 -1.71 9.50 -14.65
CA ASN A 14 -0.61 9.84 -13.73
C ASN A 14 0.09 8.60 -13.15
N HIS A 15 -0.10 7.45 -13.80
CA HIS A 15 0.39 6.15 -13.32
C HIS A 15 1.91 6.10 -13.09
N ASP A 16 2.67 6.84 -13.89
CA ASP A 16 4.13 6.93 -13.77
C ASP A 16 4.59 7.46 -12.41
N ASN A 17 3.75 8.22 -11.69
CA ASN A 17 4.05 8.67 -10.34
C ASN A 17 4.23 7.53 -9.33
N LEU A 18 3.65 6.35 -9.59
CA LEU A 18 3.82 5.15 -8.77
C LEU A 18 5.17 4.47 -9.02
N THR A 19 5.73 4.61 -10.22
CA THR A 19 6.91 3.86 -10.66
C THR A 19 8.17 4.70 -10.71
N PHE A 20 8.05 6.03 -10.74
CA PHE A 20 9.16 6.96 -10.89
C PHE A 20 10.24 6.82 -9.81
N SER A 21 9.85 6.61 -8.55
CA SER A 21 10.79 6.49 -7.42
C SER A 21 11.79 5.34 -7.58
N PHE A 22 11.45 4.33 -8.35
CA PHE A 22 12.31 3.17 -8.57
C PHE A 22 13.53 3.43 -9.46
N PHE A 23 13.55 4.53 -10.21
CA PHE A 23 14.75 4.92 -10.98
C PHE A 23 15.95 5.21 -10.10
N TYR A 24 15.73 5.63 -8.84
CA TYR A 24 16.77 5.97 -7.89
C TYR A 24 16.65 5.23 -6.54
N ALA A 25 15.66 4.36 -6.37
CA ALA A 25 15.36 3.70 -5.09
C ALA A 25 16.55 2.93 -4.49
N PHE A 26 17.51 2.51 -5.31
CA PHE A 26 18.69 1.75 -4.89
C PHE A 26 20.00 2.50 -5.01
N SER A 27 19.98 3.81 -5.36
CA SER A 27 21.18 4.63 -5.43
C SER A 27 21.68 5.04 -4.05
N GLU A 28 20.78 5.15 -3.08
CA GLU A 28 21.07 5.54 -1.70
C GLU A 28 20.17 4.78 -0.70
N ARG A 29 20.37 5.03 0.58
CA ARG A 29 19.54 4.47 1.66
C ARG A 29 18.41 5.44 1.96
N PHE A 30 17.28 5.28 1.27
CA PHE A 30 16.14 6.17 1.42
C PHE A 30 15.28 5.83 2.64
N ILE A 31 14.75 6.91 3.24
CA ILE A 31 13.58 6.87 4.11
C ILE A 31 12.39 7.32 3.25
N LEU A 32 11.26 6.67 3.39
CA LEU A 32 9.98 7.09 2.80
C LEU A 32 9.22 7.92 3.85
N PRO A 33 9.35 9.26 3.84
CA PRO A 33 8.79 10.07 4.89
C PRO A 33 7.37 10.51 4.57
N ILE A 34 6.47 10.35 5.54
CA ILE A 34 5.36 11.26 5.76
C ILE A 34 5.74 12.04 6.99
N SER A 35 6.45 13.15 6.79
CA SER A 35 6.95 14.01 7.87
C SER A 35 5.97 15.14 8.19
N HIS A 36 6.31 16.00 9.14
CA HIS A 36 5.56 17.23 9.40
C HIS A 36 5.44 18.11 8.13
N ASP A 37 6.41 18.07 7.24
CA ASP A 37 6.36 18.82 5.98
C ASP A 37 5.18 18.43 5.08
N GLU A 38 4.62 17.25 5.28
CA GLU A 38 3.46 16.78 4.51
C GLU A 38 2.12 17.03 5.21
N VAL A 39 2.11 17.34 6.50
CA VAL A 39 0.89 17.38 7.32
C VAL A 39 0.73 18.63 8.17
N ALA A 40 1.56 19.65 7.95
CA ALA A 40 1.52 20.92 8.67
C ALA A 40 1.66 22.13 7.72
N HIS A 41 1.52 23.33 8.23
CA HIS A 41 1.76 24.61 7.55
C HIS A 41 0.86 24.88 6.33
N GLY A 42 -0.44 24.62 6.41
CA GLY A 42 -1.39 24.86 5.35
C GLY A 42 -1.43 23.77 4.28
N LYS A 43 -0.82 22.60 4.54
CA LYS A 43 -0.79 21.48 3.58
C LYS A 43 -1.91 20.46 3.78
N GLY A 44 -2.67 20.56 4.90
CA GLY A 44 -3.70 19.60 5.28
C GLY A 44 -3.14 18.30 5.85
N SER A 45 -3.95 17.56 6.60
CA SER A 45 -3.56 16.27 7.16
C SER A 45 -3.47 15.19 6.07
N LEU A 46 -2.86 14.04 6.41
CA LEU A 46 -2.76 12.91 5.47
C LEU A 46 -4.13 12.48 4.92
N ILE A 47 -5.12 12.31 5.81
CA ILE A 47 -6.45 11.86 5.41
C ILE A 47 -7.20 12.94 4.61
N SER A 48 -7.00 14.23 4.92
CA SER A 48 -7.67 15.32 4.19
C SER A 48 -7.22 15.42 2.73
N LYS A 49 -6.02 14.93 2.41
CA LYS A 49 -5.50 14.88 1.02
C LYS A 49 -6.16 13.80 0.17
N MET A 50 -6.77 12.80 0.79
CA MET A 50 -7.43 11.73 0.03
C MET A 50 -8.74 12.24 -0.57
N PRO A 51 -9.02 11.95 -1.86
CA PRO A 51 -10.25 12.36 -2.52
C PRO A 51 -11.46 11.53 -2.07
N GLY A 52 -12.64 12.00 -2.42
CA GLY A 52 -13.89 11.30 -2.16
C GLY A 52 -14.53 11.65 -0.83
N ASP A 53 -15.50 10.84 -0.45
CA ASP A 53 -16.26 10.95 0.80
C ASP A 53 -15.45 10.45 2.01
N TYR A 54 -16.10 10.42 3.16
CA TYR A 54 -15.47 10.01 4.42
C TYR A 54 -14.87 8.61 4.35
N ASP A 55 -15.62 7.63 3.83
CA ASP A 55 -15.17 6.23 3.74
C ASP A 55 -14.04 6.07 2.71
N SER A 56 -14.15 6.73 1.57
CA SER A 56 -13.14 6.76 0.52
C SER A 56 -11.81 7.34 1.01
N LYS A 57 -11.83 8.33 1.88
CA LYS A 57 -10.62 8.92 2.47
C LYS A 57 -9.87 7.91 3.34
N PHE A 58 -10.56 7.16 4.19
CA PHE A 58 -9.95 6.09 4.99
C PHE A 58 -9.39 4.97 4.11
N ALA A 59 -10.14 4.55 3.08
CA ALA A 59 -9.67 3.57 2.11
C ALA A 59 -8.40 4.05 1.37
N GLY A 60 -8.37 5.33 0.97
CA GLY A 60 -7.20 5.95 0.35
C GLY A 60 -5.97 5.94 1.24
N VAL A 61 -6.12 6.25 2.54
CA VAL A 61 -5.01 6.16 3.51
C VAL A 61 -4.52 4.73 3.64
N ARG A 62 -5.43 3.74 3.82
CA ARG A 62 -5.02 2.33 3.93
C ARG A 62 -4.27 1.85 2.70
N ALA A 63 -4.78 2.11 1.49
CA ALA A 63 -4.14 1.73 0.24
C ALA A 63 -2.74 2.38 0.10
N PHE A 64 -2.62 3.67 0.41
CA PHE A 64 -1.35 4.39 0.34
C PHE A 64 -0.31 3.86 1.33
N ILE A 65 -0.70 3.68 2.58
CA ILE A 65 0.20 3.17 3.62
C ILE A 65 0.64 1.73 3.32
N THR A 66 -0.28 0.86 2.84
CA THR A 66 0.08 -0.50 2.43
C THR A 66 1.10 -0.48 1.29
N TYR A 67 0.89 0.34 0.27
CA TYR A 67 1.86 0.53 -0.81
C TYR A 67 3.21 1.03 -0.27
N MET A 68 3.21 2.05 0.60
CA MET A 68 4.42 2.59 1.20
C MET A 68 5.18 1.53 2.01
N TYR A 69 4.47 0.66 2.75
CA TYR A 69 5.10 -0.40 3.54
C TYR A 69 5.67 -1.53 2.68
N ALA A 70 5.06 -1.82 1.56
CA ALA A 70 5.58 -2.78 0.60
C ALA A 70 6.72 -2.22 -0.28
N HIS A 71 6.78 -0.90 -0.51
CA HIS A 71 7.82 -0.23 -1.31
C HIS A 71 9.19 -0.33 -0.61
N PRO A 72 10.33 -0.50 -1.34
CA PRO A 72 11.67 -0.41 -0.76
C PRO A 72 11.93 0.91 -0.06
N GLY A 73 12.66 0.88 1.06
CA GLY A 73 13.02 2.05 1.88
C GLY A 73 12.39 2.01 3.27
N LYS A 74 13.02 2.69 4.23
CA LYS A 74 12.55 2.74 5.63
C LYS A 74 11.33 3.65 5.75
N LYS A 75 10.41 3.30 6.66
CA LYS A 75 9.12 3.97 6.84
C LYS A 75 9.20 5.04 7.91
N LEU A 76 8.65 6.20 7.64
CA LEU A 76 8.43 7.25 8.62
C LEU A 76 7.03 7.81 8.44
N VAL A 77 6.22 7.73 9.49
CA VAL A 77 4.86 8.28 9.55
C VAL A 77 4.78 9.25 10.70
N PHE A 78 4.32 10.47 10.43
CA PHE A 78 4.23 11.50 11.45
C PHE A 78 3.00 11.27 12.35
N MET A 79 3.13 11.69 13.60
CA MET A 79 2.10 11.52 14.63
C MET A 79 0.74 12.12 14.21
N GLY A 80 -0.35 11.44 14.55
CA GLY A 80 -1.72 11.80 14.20
C GLY A 80 -2.21 11.20 12.87
N CYS A 81 -1.30 10.76 11.98
CA CYS A 81 -1.68 10.07 10.75
C CYS A 81 -2.35 8.72 11.04
N GLU A 82 -1.90 8.04 12.09
CA GLU A 82 -2.37 6.70 12.50
C GLU A 82 -3.81 6.68 13.03
N ILE A 83 -4.31 7.83 13.45
CA ILE A 83 -5.71 7.96 13.90
C ILE A 83 -6.58 8.68 12.88
N GLY A 84 -6.01 9.07 11.72
CA GLY A 84 -6.76 9.79 10.69
C GLY A 84 -7.24 11.17 11.12
N GLN A 85 -6.43 11.90 11.88
CA GLN A 85 -6.75 13.27 12.28
C GLN A 85 -6.99 14.13 11.04
N PHE A 86 -8.15 14.82 10.98
CA PHE A 86 -8.51 15.69 9.85
C PHE A 86 -7.85 17.06 9.92
N ASP A 87 -7.65 17.56 11.12
CA ASP A 87 -6.93 18.81 11.33
C ASP A 87 -5.46 18.62 11.06
N GLU A 88 -4.80 19.66 10.58
CA GLU A 88 -3.36 19.68 10.46
C GLU A 88 -2.69 19.49 11.82
N TRP A 89 -1.50 18.94 11.79
CA TRP A 89 -0.68 18.93 12.99
C TRP A 89 -0.29 20.36 13.39
N ASP A 90 -0.46 20.67 14.66
CA ASP A 90 -0.13 21.94 15.27
C ASP A 90 0.69 21.72 16.53
N SER A 91 1.79 22.48 16.67
CA SER A 91 2.68 22.39 17.82
C SER A 91 2.02 22.83 19.14
N ASP A 92 1.01 23.69 19.08
CA ASP A 92 0.35 24.29 20.22
C ASP A 92 -0.86 23.47 20.71
N SER A 93 -1.30 22.50 19.90
CA SER A 93 -2.39 21.60 20.20
C SER A 93 -1.91 20.14 20.27
N GLY A 94 -2.56 19.34 21.12
CA GLY A 94 -2.29 17.90 21.21
C GLY A 94 -2.90 17.11 20.07
N ILE A 95 -2.46 15.85 19.93
CA ILE A 95 -3.10 14.90 19.03
C ILE A 95 -4.53 14.61 19.48
N GLN A 96 -5.46 14.55 18.53
CA GLN A 96 -6.89 14.40 18.77
C GLN A 96 -7.27 12.95 19.13
N TRP A 97 -6.74 12.40 20.22
CA TRP A 97 -7.00 11.01 20.65
C TRP A 97 -8.48 10.68 20.84
N ASP A 98 -9.33 11.68 21.04
CA ASP A 98 -10.78 11.51 21.15
C ASP A 98 -11.41 10.96 19.86
N LEU A 99 -10.75 11.08 18.71
CA LEU A 99 -11.17 10.48 17.44
C LEU A 99 -11.28 8.96 17.52
N LEU A 100 -10.53 8.31 18.39
CA LEU A 100 -10.62 6.85 18.59
C LEU A 100 -11.98 6.36 19.12
N LYS A 101 -12.85 7.26 19.55
CA LYS A 101 -14.26 6.95 19.90
C LYS A 101 -15.10 6.64 18.64
N PHE A 102 -14.65 7.08 17.47
CA PHE A 102 -15.34 6.85 16.21
C PHE A 102 -14.78 5.61 15.52
N GLU A 103 -15.68 4.77 15.02
CA GLU A 103 -15.37 3.46 14.47
C GLU A 103 -14.27 3.48 13.41
N LYS A 104 -14.38 4.35 12.39
CA LYS A 104 -13.41 4.42 11.28
C LYS A 104 -12.01 4.85 11.74
N HIS A 105 -11.91 5.77 12.69
CA HIS A 105 -10.63 6.19 13.27
C HIS A 105 -9.98 5.08 14.09
N ASN A 106 -10.77 4.37 14.89
CA ASN A 106 -10.28 3.22 15.66
C ASN A 106 -9.86 2.06 14.76
N ALA A 107 -10.62 1.81 13.68
CA ALA A 107 -10.29 0.81 12.67
C ALA A 107 -8.99 1.17 11.92
N LEU A 108 -8.78 2.44 11.56
CA LEU A 108 -7.53 2.90 10.98
C LEU A 108 -6.34 2.75 11.95
N TYR A 109 -6.53 3.07 13.22
CA TYR A 109 -5.52 2.84 14.26
C TYR A 109 -5.16 1.35 14.37
N THR A 110 -6.16 0.48 14.34
CA THR A 110 -5.97 -0.98 14.31
C THR A 110 -5.17 -1.41 13.08
N PHE A 111 -5.50 -0.87 11.91
CA PHE A 111 -4.74 -1.09 10.68
C PHE A 111 -3.27 -0.71 10.84
N PHE A 112 -2.96 0.49 11.39
CA PHE A 112 -1.58 0.91 11.59
C PHE A 112 -0.82 0.01 12.56
N LYS A 113 -1.46 -0.44 13.63
CA LYS A 113 -0.85 -1.41 14.56
C LYS A 113 -0.52 -2.73 13.86
N THR A 114 -1.46 -3.22 13.05
CA THR A 114 -1.32 -4.50 12.36
C THR A 114 -0.27 -4.43 11.25
N ILE A 115 -0.25 -3.38 10.44
CA ILE A 115 0.74 -3.26 9.36
C ILE A 115 2.16 -3.04 9.90
N ASN A 116 2.32 -2.31 11.01
CA ASN A 116 3.61 -2.17 11.68
C ASN A 116 4.14 -3.52 12.16
N LYS A 117 3.29 -4.33 12.81
CA LYS A 117 3.64 -5.68 13.24
C LYS A 117 3.98 -6.56 12.05
N PHE A 118 3.13 -6.58 11.03
CA PHE A 118 3.33 -7.32 9.79
C PHE A 118 4.69 -6.99 9.14
N TYR A 119 5.04 -5.71 9.07
CA TYR A 119 6.29 -5.25 8.48
C TYR A 119 7.53 -5.81 9.21
N ILE A 120 7.55 -5.76 10.53
CA ILE A 120 8.72 -6.23 11.30
C ILE A 120 8.83 -7.77 11.36
N GLU A 121 7.71 -8.48 11.16
CA GLU A 121 7.67 -9.94 11.14
C GLU A 121 8.05 -10.53 9.77
N HIS A 122 8.08 -9.72 8.68
CA HIS A 122 8.31 -10.20 7.32
C HIS A 122 9.58 -9.58 6.72
N LYS A 123 10.69 -10.28 6.83
CA LYS A 123 12.00 -9.87 6.30
C LYS A 123 12.00 -9.38 4.84
N PRO A 124 11.26 -9.99 3.91
CA PRO A 124 11.21 -9.51 2.53
C PRO A 124 10.86 -8.04 2.38
N LEU A 125 10.12 -7.46 3.33
CA LEU A 125 9.67 -6.08 3.28
C LEU A 125 10.75 -5.04 3.66
N TYR A 126 11.86 -5.47 4.31
CA TYR A 126 12.85 -4.50 4.82
C TYR A 126 14.32 -4.93 4.71
N GLU A 127 14.63 -6.22 4.62
CA GLU A 127 16.01 -6.68 4.74
C GLU A 127 16.88 -6.22 3.56
N LEU A 128 16.37 -6.33 2.34
CA LEU A 128 17.06 -5.97 1.11
C LEU A 128 16.60 -4.64 0.49
N ASP A 129 16.11 -3.70 1.32
CA ASP A 129 15.60 -2.39 0.88
C ASP A 129 16.59 -1.57 0.03
N ASN A 130 17.89 -1.74 0.27
CA ASN A 130 18.93 -0.93 -0.35
C ASN A 130 19.60 -1.63 -1.55
N THR A 131 19.02 -2.69 -2.07
CA THR A 131 19.60 -3.46 -3.17
C THR A 131 18.51 -3.89 -4.16
N PRO A 132 18.81 -3.84 -5.47
CA PRO A 132 17.88 -4.32 -6.50
C PRO A 132 17.46 -5.78 -6.33
N LYS A 133 18.25 -6.57 -5.60
CA LYS A 133 17.94 -8.00 -5.34
C LYS A 133 16.68 -8.19 -4.52
N GLY A 134 16.30 -7.22 -3.71
CA GLY A 134 15.11 -7.26 -2.84
C GLY A 134 13.79 -6.87 -3.54
N PHE A 135 13.85 -6.54 -4.82
CA PHE A 135 12.68 -5.99 -5.54
C PHE A 135 12.63 -6.44 -7.00
N GLU A 136 11.44 -6.78 -7.47
CA GLU A 136 11.18 -7.05 -8.89
C GLU A 136 9.76 -6.62 -9.26
N TRP A 137 9.62 -5.88 -10.38
CA TRP A 137 8.33 -5.62 -10.96
C TRP A 137 7.72 -6.89 -11.56
N ILE A 138 6.48 -7.18 -11.21
CA ILE A 138 5.65 -8.19 -11.87
C ILE A 138 4.83 -7.52 -12.97
N HIS A 139 4.06 -6.50 -12.58
CA HIS A 139 3.24 -5.73 -13.52
C HIS A 139 3.19 -4.26 -13.07
N ARG A 140 3.68 -3.36 -13.93
CA ARG A 140 3.78 -1.92 -13.60
C ARG A 140 3.02 -1.02 -14.56
N ASN A 141 2.42 -1.57 -15.61
CA ASN A 141 1.90 -0.79 -16.74
C ASN A 141 0.38 -0.87 -16.89
N ASP A 142 -0.33 -1.38 -15.90
CA ASP A 142 -1.80 -1.38 -15.94
C ASP A 142 -2.37 -0.03 -15.49
N TYR A 143 -2.08 0.99 -16.30
CA TYR A 143 -2.55 2.34 -16.05
C TYR A 143 -4.07 2.45 -16.18
N THR A 144 -4.72 1.65 -17.01
CA THR A 144 -6.17 1.70 -17.23
C THR A 144 -6.96 1.28 -15.98
N GLN A 145 -6.46 0.30 -15.25
CA GLN A 145 -7.06 -0.17 -14.02
C GLN A 145 -6.36 0.41 -12.77
N SER A 146 -5.28 1.18 -12.96
CA SER A 146 -4.46 1.73 -11.88
C SER A 146 -3.96 0.66 -10.91
N VAL A 147 -3.57 -0.49 -11.43
CA VAL A 147 -3.04 -1.62 -10.66
C VAL A 147 -1.54 -1.76 -10.91
N ILE A 148 -0.80 -2.03 -9.84
CA ILE A 148 0.60 -2.44 -9.92
C ILE A 148 0.81 -3.72 -9.11
N ALA A 149 1.75 -4.54 -9.55
CA ALA A 149 2.19 -5.72 -8.81
C ALA A 149 3.72 -5.81 -8.82
N PHE A 150 4.30 -6.16 -7.68
CA PHE A 150 5.73 -6.35 -7.53
C PHE A 150 6.06 -7.39 -6.46
N ARG A 151 7.27 -7.90 -6.53
CA ARG A 151 7.81 -8.89 -5.60
C ARG A 151 8.83 -8.25 -4.68
N ARG A 152 8.79 -8.61 -3.41
CA ARG A 152 9.82 -8.37 -2.40
C ARG A 152 10.46 -9.69 -2.00
N THR A 153 11.77 -9.70 -1.82
CA THR A 153 12.53 -10.91 -1.50
C THR A 153 13.55 -10.61 -0.40
N ASP A 154 13.77 -11.55 0.51
CA ASP A 154 14.84 -11.51 1.50
C ASP A 154 16.07 -12.33 1.06
N SER A 155 17.12 -12.35 1.92
CA SER A 155 18.35 -13.09 1.66
C SER A 155 18.16 -14.61 1.75
N ASP A 156 17.13 -15.08 2.45
CA ASP A 156 16.80 -16.48 2.61
C ASP A 156 15.96 -17.03 1.44
N GLY A 157 15.53 -16.15 0.53
CA GLY A 157 14.70 -16.47 -0.63
C GLY A 157 13.21 -16.57 -0.34
N ASN A 158 12.75 -16.04 0.82
CA ASN A 158 11.34 -15.86 1.06
C ASN A 158 10.82 -14.68 0.21
N GLU A 159 9.56 -14.78 -0.22
CA GLU A 159 8.98 -13.82 -1.16
C GLU A 159 7.62 -13.34 -0.68
N ILE A 160 7.34 -12.06 -0.92
CA ILE A 160 6.01 -11.46 -0.80
C ILE A 160 5.69 -10.78 -2.11
N ILE A 161 4.50 -11.04 -2.62
CA ILE A 161 3.94 -10.36 -3.79
C ILE A 161 2.95 -9.31 -3.28
N ALA A 162 3.21 -8.05 -3.61
CA ALA A 162 2.30 -6.96 -3.35
C ALA A 162 1.50 -6.64 -4.62
N VAL A 163 0.18 -6.64 -4.49
CA VAL A 163 -0.75 -6.20 -5.54
C VAL A 163 -1.50 -5.00 -5.00
N CYS A 164 -1.39 -3.87 -5.68
CA CYS A 164 -1.99 -2.62 -5.24
C CYS A 164 -3.00 -2.13 -6.29
N ASN A 165 -4.27 -2.11 -5.91
CA ASN A 165 -5.35 -1.50 -6.67
C ASN A 165 -5.60 -0.08 -6.14
N PHE A 166 -5.48 0.93 -6.99
CA PHE A 166 -5.69 2.32 -6.64
C PHE A 166 -7.03 2.88 -7.17
N GLN A 167 -7.91 2.02 -7.66
CA GLN A 167 -9.27 2.39 -8.05
C GLN A 167 -10.28 1.93 -7.01
N PRO A 168 -11.40 2.65 -6.81
CA PRO A 168 -12.48 2.25 -5.92
C PRO A 168 -13.38 1.18 -6.58
N THR A 169 -12.77 0.26 -7.31
CA THR A 169 -13.46 -0.80 -8.06
C THR A 169 -12.80 -2.13 -7.76
N VAL A 170 -13.58 -3.12 -7.41
CA VAL A 170 -13.10 -4.49 -7.25
C VAL A 170 -12.82 -5.08 -8.64
N HIS A 171 -11.67 -5.70 -8.79
CA HIS A 171 -11.31 -6.44 -10.00
C HIS A 171 -11.43 -7.94 -9.69
N GLU A 172 -12.59 -8.50 -9.98
CA GLU A 172 -12.79 -9.95 -9.82
C GLU A 172 -11.91 -10.74 -10.82
N ASN A 173 -11.29 -11.80 -10.33
CA ASN A 173 -10.43 -12.68 -11.15
C ASN A 173 -9.28 -11.95 -11.85
N TYR A 174 -8.68 -10.95 -11.19
CA TYR A 174 -7.54 -10.24 -11.73
C TYR A 174 -6.32 -11.17 -11.84
N MET A 175 -5.82 -11.36 -13.05
CA MET A 175 -4.73 -12.30 -13.32
C MET A 175 -3.37 -11.63 -13.20
N ILE A 176 -2.52 -12.15 -12.34
CA ILE A 176 -1.12 -11.74 -12.21
C ILE A 176 -0.16 -12.88 -12.51
N GLY A 177 0.98 -12.56 -13.13
CA GLY A 177 2.10 -13.51 -13.25
C GLY A 177 2.79 -13.68 -11.92
N VAL A 178 3.20 -14.89 -11.60
CA VAL A 178 3.91 -15.18 -10.35
C VAL A 178 5.17 -16.02 -10.61
N PRO A 179 6.24 -15.89 -9.79
CA PRO A 179 7.54 -16.49 -10.09
C PRO A 179 7.55 -18.02 -9.96
N ARG A 180 6.74 -18.59 -9.08
CA ARG A 180 6.73 -20.02 -8.78
C ARG A 180 5.40 -20.66 -9.12
N PHE A 181 5.44 -21.89 -9.56
CA PHE A 181 4.28 -22.76 -9.65
C PHE A 181 3.91 -23.26 -8.26
N GLY A 182 2.64 -23.29 -7.91
CA GLY A 182 2.18 -23.81 -6.63
C GLY A 182 1.05 -23.02 -6.01
N GLU A 183 1.06 -22.96 -4.70
CA GLU A 183 0.04 -22.37 -3.88
C GLU A 183 0.51 -21.04 -3.28
N TYR A 184 -0.41 -20.09 -3.20
CA TYR A 184 -0.23 -18.76 -2.61
C TYR A 184 -1.35 -18.49 -1.62
N GLU A 185 -1.06 -17.66 -0.64
CA GLU A 185 -2.01 -17.25 0.38
C GLU A 185 -1.99 -15.73 0.53
N GLU A 186 -3.16 -15.11 0.71
CA GLU A 186 -3.25 -13.70 1.08
C GLU A 186 -2.94 -13.56 2.57
N ILE A 187 -1.79 -12.97 2.88
CA ILE A 187 -1.30 -12.83 4.26
C ILE A 187 -1.54 -11.44 4.84
N PHE A 188 -1.91 -10.46 4.02
CA PHE A 188 -2.28 -9.11 4.43
C PHE A 188 -3.23 -8.48 3.40
N ASN A 189 -4.30 -7.88 3.88
CA ASN A 189 -5.25 -7.15 3.04
C ASN A 189 -5.69 -5.87 3.75
N SER A 190 -5.51 -4.72 3.09
CA SER A 190 -5.88 -3.42 3.64
C SER A 190 -7.39 -3.14 3.65
N ASP A 191 -8.19 -3.98 2.98
CA ASP A 191 -9.63 -3.81 2.88
C ASP A 191 -10.44 -4.73 3.81
N LEU A 192 -9.77 -5.38 4.78
CA LEU A 192 -10.46 -6.16 5.80
C LEU A 192 -11.43 -5.28 6.62
N THR A 193 -12.55 -5.89 7.02
CA THR A 193 -13.60 -5.20 7.79
C THR A 193 -13.09 -4.70 9.15
N GLU A 194 -12.15 -5.39 9.77
CA GLU A 194 -11.50 -4.94 11.03
C GLU A 194 -10.73 -3.63 10.88
N PHE A 195 -10.32 -3.28 9.65
CA PHE A 195 -9.68 -2.00 9.30
C PHE A 195 -10.68 -0.96 8.79
N GLY A 196 -11.98 -1.26 8.84
CA GLY A 196 -13.05 -0.43 8.30
C GLY A 196 -13.17 -0.50 6.77
N GLY A 197 -12.67 -1.57 6.16
CA GLY A 197 -12.79 -1.87 4.75
C GLY A 197 -14.09 -2.59 4.39
N THR A 198 -14.24 -2.96 3.12
CA THR A 198 -15.43 -3.64 2.59
C THR A 198 -15.40 -5.14 2.82
N GLY A 199 -14.23 -5.71 3.13
CA GLY A 199 -14.03 -7.14 3.38
C GLY A 199 -13.83 -7.97 2.12
N VAL A 200 -13.56 -7.34 0.98
CA VAL A 200 -13.16 -8.07 -0.23
C VAL A 200 -11.78 -8.70 0.03
N SER A 201 -11.70 -10.02 -0.08
CA SER A 201 -10.47 -10.78 0.21
C SER A 201 -10.44 -12.09 -0.55
N ASN A 202 -9.22 -12.58 -0.78
CA ASN A 202 -9.02 -13.91 -1.33
C ASN A 202 -9.04 -14.93 -0.18
N THR A 203 -10.08 -15.76 -0.14
CA THR A 203 -10.22 -16.75 0.91
C THR A 203 -9.53 -18.06 0.54
N GLY A 204 -8.77 -18.63 1.48
CA GLY A 204 -8.09 -19.90 1.30
C GLY A 204 -6.87 -19.83 0.40
N THR A 205 -6.46 -20.95 -0.12
CA THR A 205 -5.27 -21.10 -0.95
C THR A 205 -5.58 -20.78 -2.41
N LEU A 206 -4.79 -19.87 -2.98
CA LEU A 206 -4.82 -19.55 -4.41
C LEU A 206 -3.85 -20.46 -5.17
N THR A 207 -4.34 -21.20 -6.14
CA THR A 207 -3.51 -22.13 -6.92
C THR A 207 -3.18 -21.51 -8.28
N THR A 208 -1.90 -21.60 -8.67
CA THR A 208 -1.44 -21.12 -9.97
C THR A 208 -1.97 -21.96 -11.12
N VAL A 209 -2.20 -21.30 -12.26
CA VAL A 209 -2.57 -21.96 -13.51
C VAL A 209 -1.47 -21.77 -14.57
N PRO A 210 -1.25 -22.75 -15.46
CA PRO A 210 -0.34 -22.59 -16.59
C PRO A 210 -0.84 -21.49 -17.54
N MET A 211 -0.23 -20.31 -17.43
CA MET A 211 -0.59 -19.15 -18.25
C MET A 211 0.62 -18.24 -18.41
N LYS A 212 1.03 -17.97 -19.63
CA LYS A 212 2.11 -17.02 -19.89
C LYS A 212 1.59 -15.59 -19.72
N ILE A 213 1.95 -14.94 -18.61
CA ILE A 213 1.52 -13.57 -18.28
C ILE A 213 2.63 -12.84 -17.52
N HIS A 214 2.80 -11.54 -17.76
CA HIS A 214 3.78 -10.65 -17.14
C HIS A 214 5.23 -11.20 -17.14
N GLY A 215 5.60 -11.97 -18.18
CA GLY A 215 6.91 -12.58 -18.29
C GLY A 215 7.07 -13.93 -17.58
N TYR A 216 6.12 -14.36 -16.81
CA TYR A 216 6.08 -15.67 -16.14
C TYR A 216 5.33 -16.73 -16.95
N LYS A 217 5.53 -18.00 -16.59
CA LYS A 217 4.88 -19.16 -17.26
C LYS A 217 3.57 -19.58 -16.58
N GLN A 218 3.28 -19.01 -15.43
CA GLN A 218 2.11 -19.26 -14.61
C GLN A 218 1.45 -17.95 -14.18
N GLY A 219 0.13 -18.02 -14.03
CA GLY A 219 -0.70 -16.94 -13.52
C GLY A 219 -1.42 -17.33 -12.24
N LEU A 220 -1.78 -16.32 -11.46
CA LEU A 220 -2.58 -16.43 -10.25
C LEU A 220 -3.79 -15.50 -10.41
N SER A 221 -4.99 -16.01 -10.09
CA SER A 221 -6.22 -15.19 -10.04
C SER A 221 -6.39 -14.64 -8.65
N ALA A 222 -6.57 -13.33 -8.52
CA ALA A 222 -6.83 -12.63 -7.27
C ALA A 222 -8.05 -11.70 -7.42
N SER A 223 -8.65 -11.33 -6.29
CA SER A 223 -9.76 -10.36 -6.20
C SER A 223 -9.40 -9.20 -5.30
#